data_1599890b3ff65c594e3f1b15ebbcffb9
#
_entry.id   1599890b3ff65c594e3f1b15ebbcffb9
#
_cell.length_a   1.000
_cell.length_b   1.000
_cell.length_c   1.000
_cell.angle_alpha   90.00
_cell.angle_beta   90.00
_cell.angle_gamma   90.00
#
_symmetry.space_group_name_H-M   'P 1'
#
loop_
_entity.id
_entity.type
_entity.pdbx_description
1 polymer ?
#
loop_
_entity_poly.entity_id
_entity_poly.type
_entity_poly.pdbx_seq_one_letter_code
_entity_poly.pdbx_strand_id
1 'polypeptide(L)'
;VAKQTPTENVALRNRISQIREILVPLWPDAKPLLEYSSCFELLCAVILSAQCTDDQVNAVTPALFGRYPDAFALAAAEPEEVEPFIHSVGFFRTKARHLVLAARILVAEFGGKVPAKMGELLRLPGVGRKTANLVSSACFGSPGIIVDTHVMRVAFRLGLSEKKDPEYIEDIIRANLGEECHTSFSHALNRHGKFVCTARSPACLHGKDLCPLEAICPKLGL
;
A
#
# COMPACT_ATOMS: atom_id res chain seq x y z
N VAL A 1 -21.08 -15.26 1.66
CA VAL A 1 -20.51 -14.85 0.35
C VAL A 1 -21.41 -15.48 -0.71
N ALA A 2 -22.21 -14.68 -1.45
CA ALA A 2 -22.97 -15.18 -2.58
C ALA A 2 -21.98 -15.78 -3.60
N LYS A 3 -22.16 -17.05 -3.97
CA LYS A 3 -21.33 -17.69 -5.02
C LYS A 3 -21.65 -16.99 -6.34
N GLN A 4 -20.68 -16.27 -6.91
CA GLN A 4 -20.79 -15.75 -8.27
C GLN A 4 -20.98 -16.89 -9.26
N THR A 5 -21.82 -16.68 -10.25
CA THR A 5 -22.01 -17.68 -11.31
C THR A 5 -20.75 -17.80 -12.18
N PRO A 6 -20.49 -18.94 -12.83
CA PRO A 6 -19.32 -19.10 -13.72
C PRO A 6 -19.22 -18.02 -14.80
N THR A 7 -20.34 -17.54 -15.32
CA THR A 7 -20.40 -16.48 -16.35
C THR A 7 -20.02 -15.11 -15.80
N GLU A 8 -20.43 -14.76 -14.57
CA GLU A 8 -20.05 -13.52 -13.89
C GLU A 8 -18.55 -13.50 -13.60
N ASN A 9 -17.96 -14.63 -13.26
CA ASN A 9 -16.53 -14.75 -12.99
C ASN A 9 -15.69 -14.52 -14.27
N VAL A 10 -16.14 -15.03 -15.44
CA VAL A 10 -15.45 -14.78 -16.72
C VAL A 10 -15.54 -13.32 -17.14
N ALA A 11 -16.69 -12.66 -16.97
CA ALA A 11 -16.86 -11.24 -17.29
C ALA A 11 -15.98 -10.35 -16.41
N LEU A 12 -15.90 -10.65 -15.11
CA LEU A 12 -15.04 -9.91 -14.15
C LEU A 12 -13.56 -10.10 -14.47
N ARG A 13 -13.13 -11.31 -14.79
CA ARG A 13 -11.75 -11.62 -15.22
C ARG A 13 -11.34 -10.84 -16.46
N ASN A 14 -12.19 -10.84 -17.48
CA ASN A 14 -11.93 -10.08 -18.72
C ASN A 14 -11.84 -8.58 -18.45
N ARG A 15 -12.72 -8.06 -17.59
CA ARG A 15 -12.69 -6.66 -17.20
C ARG A 15 -11.41 -6.29 -16.46
N ILE A 16 -10.97 -7.11 -15.51
CA ILE A 16 -9.71 -6.91 -14.77
C ILE A 16 -8.53 -6.91 -15.75
N SER A 17 -8.50 -7.86 -16.71
CA SER A 17 -7.46 -7.94 -17.74
C SER A 17 -7.41 -6.69 -18.61
N GLN A 18 -8.54 -6.20 -19.09
CA GLN A 18 -8.61 -4.96 -19.89
C GLN A 18 -8.10 -3.74 -19.11
N ILE A 19 -8.51 -3.61 -17.85
CA ILE A 19 -8.04 -2.51 -16.99
C ILE A 19 -6.53 -2.59 -16.78
N ARG A 20 -6.00 -3.79 -16.52
CA ARG A 20 -4.57 -4.03 -16.36
C ARG A 20 -3.78 -3.65 -17.62
N GLU A 21 -4.24 -4.08 -18.78
CA GLU A 21 -3.60 -3.79 -20.08
C GLU A 21 -3.52 -2.30 -20.37
N ILE A 22 -4.49 -1.52 -19.92
CA ILE A 22 -4.50 -0.06 -20.07
C ILE A 22 -3.64 0.61 -19.00
N LEU A 23 -3.79 0.23 -17.72
CA LEU A 23 -3.17 0.97 -16.62
C LEU A 23 -1.70 0.64 -16.38
N VAL A 24 -1.31 -0.64 -16.45
CA VAL A 24 0.06 -1.04 -16.07
C VAL A 24 1.11 -0.37 -16.96
N PRO A 25 0.94 -0.29 -18.30
CA PRO A 25 1.89 0.41 -19.17
C PRO A 25 2.04 1.92 -18.88
N LEU A 26 1.02 2.56 -18.29
CA LEU A 26 1.07 3.98 -17.92
C LEU A 26 1.91 4.22 -16.66
N TRP A 27 2.14 3.18 -15.86
CA TRP A 27 2.85 3.25 -14.58
C TRP A 27 3.85 2.10 -14.44
N PRO A 28 4.81 1.94 -15.39
CA PRO A 28 5.68 0.76 -15.46
C PRO A 28 6.56 0.60 -14.21
N ASP A 29 7.00 1.71 -13.62
CA ASP A 29 7.89 1.76 -12.46
C ASP A 29 7.16 2.17 -11.18
N ALA A 30 5.85 1.87 -11.09
CA ALA A 30 5.08 2.25 -9.93
C ALA A 30 5.61 1.54 -8.66
N LYS A 31 6.25 2.33 -7.80
CA LYS A 31 6.80 1.94 -6.50
C LYS A 31 6.04 2.66 -5.39
N PRO A 32 6.19 2.26 -4.13
CA PRO A 32 5.76 3.09 -3.01
C PRO A 32 6.24 4.53 -3.17
N LEU A 33 5.45 5.50 -2.73
CA LEU A 33 5.82 6.92 -2.75
C LEU A 33 6.70 7.33 -1.56
N LEU A 34 6.87 6.40 -0.61
CA LEU A 34 7.77 6.57 0.52
C LEU A 34 9.23 6.47 0.05
N GLU A 35 10.07 7.35 0.58
CA GLU A 35 11.51 7.35 0.34
C GLU A 35 12.21 6.43 1.32
N TYR A 36 13.02 5.50 0.84
CA TYR A 36 13.77 4.54 1.65
C TYR A 36 14.96 3.98 0.88
N SER A 37 16.00 3.62 1.62
CA SER A 37 17.23 2.97 1.10
C SER A 37 17.38 1.52 1.56
N SER A 38 16.59 1.08 2.55
CA SER A 38 16.62 -0.27 3.09
C SER A 38 15.24 -0.79 3.44
N CYS A 39 15.10 -2.11 3.61
CA CYS A 39 13.84 -2.72 4.07
C CYS A 39 13.46 -2.27 5.49
N PHE A 40 14.44 -1.97 6.33
CA PHE A 40 14.21 -1.43 7.66
C PHE A 40 13.60 -0.02 7.58
N GLU A 41 14.16 0.85 6.75
CA GLU A 41 13.63 2.19 6.51
C GLU A 41 12.22 2.14 5.93
N LEU A 42 11.98 1.26 4.93
CA LEU A 42 10.63 1.07 4.39
C LEU A 42 9.64 0.64 5.46
N LEU A 43 9.99 -0.34 6.30
CA LEU A 43 9.12 -0.79 7.39
C LEU A 43 8.77 0.36 8.33
N CYS A 44 9.76 1.14 8.77
CA CYS A 44 9.54 2.31 9.61
C CYS A 44 8.65 3.35 8.92
N ALA A 45 8.95 3.70 7.67
CA ALA A 45 8.17 4.66 6.89
C ALA A 45 6.70 4.23 6.72
N VAL A 46 6.45 2.93 6.49
CA VAL A 46 5.07 2.43 6.35
C VAL A 46 4.33 2.41 7.69
N ILE A 47 4.99 2.12 8.81
CA ILE A 47 4.40 2.29 10.16
C ILE A 47 4.01 3.76 10.38
N LEU A 48 4.86 4.70 9.98
CA LEU A 48 4.59 6.14 10.08
C LEU A 48 3.46 6.60 9.15
N SER A 49 3.24 5.95 8.01
CA SER A 49 2.25 6.36 7.01
C SER A 49 0.79 6.11 7.42
N ALA A 50 0.55 5.38 8.51
CA ALA A 50 -0.81 5.16 9.02
C ALA A 50 -1.49 6.52 9.34
N GLN A 51 -2.56 6.85 8.60
CA GLN A 51 -3.31 8.12 8.70
C GLN A 51 -2.43 9.38 8.47
N CYS A 52 -1.37 9.28 7.67
CA CYS A 52 -0.53 10.38 7.25
C CYS A 52 -0.32 10.34 5.74
N THR A 53 0.02 11.48 5.14
CA THR A 53 0.43 11.53 3.73
C THR A 53 1.87 11.04 3.57
N ASP A 54 2.20 10.53 2.39
CA ASP A 54 3.57 10.11 2.07
C ASP A 54 4.56 11.29 2.22
N ASP A 55 4.15 12.50 1.80
CA ASP A 55 4.97 13.71 1.89
C ASP A 55 5.30 14.07 3.35
N GLN A 56 4.34 13.91 4.28
CA GLN A 56 4.59 14.12 5.71
C GLN A 56 5.57 13.11 6.28
N VAL A 57 5.48 11.85 5.84
CA VAL A 57 6.42 10.80 6.26
C VAL A 57 7.82 11.08 5.69
N ASN A 58 7.91 11.36 4.39
CA ASN A 58 9.19 11.66 3.72
C ASN A 58 9.88 12.90 4.30
N ALA A 59 9.14 13.86 4.86
CA ALA A 59 9.71 15.03 5.52
C ALA A 59 10.40 14.71 6.87
N VAL A 60 9.99 13.64 7.56
CA VAL A 60 10.54 13.31 8.90
C VAL A 60 11.55 12.16 8.87
N THR A 61 11.46 11.26 7.90
CA THR A 61 12.29 10.06 7.82
C THR A 61 13.78 10.33 7.66
N PRO A 62 14.28 11.37 6.94
CA PRO A 62 15.71 11.63 6.84
C PRO A 62 16.36 11.92 8.20
N ALA A 63 15.73 12.72 9.02
CA ALA A 63 16.24 13.02 10.37
C ALA A 63 16.18 11.80 11.30
N LEU A 64 15.09 11.03 11.21
CA LEU A 64 14.91 9.79 11.96
C LEU A 64 16.01 8.77 11.61
N PHE A 65 16.23 8.50 10.32
CA PHE A 65 17.21 7.51 9.87
C PHE A 65 18.66 7.98 10.02
N GLY A 66 18.90 9.29 9.97
CA GLY A 66 20.21 9.87 10.34
C GLY A 66 20.59 9.57 11.80
N ARG A 67 19.62 9.52 12.71
CA ARG A 67 19.85 9.20 14.13
C ARG A 67 19.76 7.70 14.42
N TYR A 68 18.88 6.97 13.74
CA TYR A 68 18.60 5.54 13.93
C TYR A 68 18.67 4.79 12.58
N PRO A 69 19.89 4.53 12.08
CA PRO A 69 20.07 4.00 10.73
C PRO A 69 19.66 2.53 10.56
N ASP A 70 19.50 1.80 11.66
CA ASP A 70 19.16 0.39 11.65
C ASP A 70 18.29 -0.02 12.85
N ALA A 71 17.88 -1.28 12.87
CA ALA A 71 17.06 -1.84 13.95
C ALA A 71 17.80 -1.86 15.29
N PHE A 72 19.11 -2.00 15.32
CA PHE A 72 19.87 -2.03 16.57
C PHE A 72 19.89 -0.65 17.23
N ALA A 73 20.18 0.41 16.45
CA ALA A 73 20.17 1.76 16.94
C ALA A 73 18.78 2.17 17.47
N LEU A 74 17.70 1.80 16.75
CA LEU A 74 16.34 2.14 17.14
C LEU A 74 15.84 1.29 18.31
N ALA A 75 16.24 0.03 18.43
CA ALA A 75 15.88 -0.85 19.54
C ALA A 75 16.48 -0.39 20.90
N ALA A 76 17.64 0.28 20.85
CA ALA A 76 18.31 0.83 22.02
C ALA A 76 17.69 2.15 22.52
N ALA A 77 16.84 2.80 21.72
CA ALA A 77 16.19 4.05 22.09
C ALA A 77 14.97 3.81 23.00
N GLU A 78 14.60 4.85 23.77
CA GLU A 78 13.28 4.92 24.37
C GLU A 78 12.31 5.69 23.45
N PRO A 79 10.99 5.37 23.48
CA PRO A 79 10.02 6.01 22.62
C PRO A 79 10.05 7.54 22.67
N GLU A 80 10.27 8.10 23.85
CA GLU A 80 10.35 9.53 24.11
C GLU A 80 11.53 10.22 23.38
N GLU A 81 12.60 9.48 23.09
CA GLU A 81 13.75 9.97 22.33
C GLU A 81 13.46 10.00 20.82
N VAL A 82 12.52 9.17 20.35
CA VAL A 82 12.09 9.08 18.93
C VAL A 82 11.04 10.15 18.60
N GLU A 83 10.19 10.49 19.56
CA GLU A 83 9.08 11.43 19.38
C GLU A 83 9.47 12.76 18.72
N PRO A 84 10.58 13.45 19.10
CA PRO A 84 10.96 14.70 18.47
C PRO A 84 11.20 14.62 16.95
N PHE A 85 11.68 13.48 16.47
CA PHE A 85 11.97 13.27 15.03
C PHE A 85 10.71 13.11 14.19
N ILE A 86 9.61 12.65 14.79
CA ILE A 86 8.36 12.31 14.09
C ILE A 86 7.15 13.13 14.58
N HIS A 87 7.41 14.22 15.31
CA HIS A 87 6.36 15.03 15.98
C HIS A 87 5.30 15.58 15.01
N SER A 88 5.66 15.87 13.75
CA SER A 88 4.73 16.40 12.75
C SER A 88 3.78 15.35 12.14
N VAL A 89 4.00 14.05 12.38
CA VAL A 89 3.06 13.01 11.92
C VAL A 89 1.99 12.73 12.99
N GLY A 90 0.75 12.50 12.54
CA GLY A 90 -0.35 12.19 13.46
C GLY A 90 -0.07 10.96 14.32
N PHE A 91 -0.55 10.98 15.56
CA PHE A 91 -0.36 9.88 16.53
C PHE A 91 1.11 9.53 16.81
N PHE A 92 2.00 10.52 16.76
CA PHE A 92 3.45 10.33 16.85
C PHE A 92 3.90 9.53 18.07
N ARG A 93 3.28 9.71 19.27
CA ARG A 93 3.62 8.96 20.48
C ARG A 93 3.37 7.45 20.32
N THR A 94 2.23 7.07 19.76
CA THR A 94 1.90 5.67 19.49
C THR A 94 2.84 5.09 18.44
N LYS A 95 3.16 5.89 17.40
CA LYS A 95 4.08 5.48 16.34
C LYS A 95 5.51 5.32 16.85
N ALA A 96 6.00 6.22 17.70
CA ALA A 96 7.30 6.07 18.36
C ALA A 96 7.40 4.76 19.12
N ARG A 97 6.38 4.43 19.94
CA ARG A 97 6.32 3.14 20.64
C ARG A 97 6.33 1.95 19.67
N HIS A 98 5.53 2.00 18.60
CA HIS A 98 5.51 0.94 17.61
C HIS A 98 6.85 0.75 16.93
N LEU A 99 7.54 1.83 16.56
CA LEU A 99 8.85 1.79 15.92
C LEU A 99 9.89 1.13 16.83
N VAL A 100 9.99 1.56 18.08
CA VAL A 100 10.94 1.03 19.05
C VAL A 100 10.64 -0.44 19.36
N LEU A 101 9.37 -0.80 19.60
CA LEU A 101 8.99 -2.16 19.89
C LEU A 101 9.19 -3.09 18.68
N ALA A 102 8.88 -2.62 17.46
CA ALA A 102 9.16 -3.38 16.24
C ALA A 102 10.67 -3.62 16.08
N ALA A 103 11.50 -2.60 16.30
CA ALA A 103 12.95 -2.72 16.26
C ALA A 103 13.50 -3.71 17.32
N ARG A 104 12.98 -3.67 18.54
CA ARG A 104 13.33 -4.64 19.60
C ARG A 104 13.00 -6.08 19.21
N ILE A 105 11.84 -6.32 18.59
CA ILE A 105 11.47 -7.65 18.07
C ILE A 105 12.37 -8.04 16.91
N LEU A 106 12.68 -7.13 15.97
CA LEU A 106 13.60 -7.42 14.87
C LEU A 106 14.97 -7.85 15.38
N VAL A 107 15.52 -7.18 16.39
CA VAL A 107 16.82 -7.53 16.99
C VAL A 107 16.74 -8.87 17.70
N ALA A 108 15.72 -9.08 18.54
CA ALA A 108 15.61 -10.27 19.37
C ALA A 108 15.34 -11.56 18.59
N GLU A 109 14.50 -11.49 17.54
CA GLU A 109 14.01 -12.68 16.86
C GLU A 109 14.55 -12.85 15.43
N PHE A 110 14.97 -11.73 14.78
CA PHE A 110 15.35 -11.73 13.37
C PHE A 110 16.76 -11.19 13.10
N GLY A 111 17.58 -11.02 14.16
CA GLY A 111 18.96 -10.52 14.04
C GLY A 111 19.05 -9.12 13.42
N GLY A 112 18.07 -8.27 13.69
CA GLY A 112 17.97 -6.89 13.16
C GLY A 112 17.46 -6.80 11.73
N LYS A 113 17.09 -7.91 11.07
CA LYS A 113 16.61 -7.95 9.70
C LYS A 113 15.08 -7.98 9.64
N VAL A 114 14.51 -7.33 8.62
CA VAL A 114 13.08 -7.41 8.34
C VAL A 114 12.75 -8.81 7.81
N PRO A 115 11.77 -9.53 8.39
CA PRO A 115 11.39 -10.85 7.91
C PRO A 115 10.60 -10.79 6.60
N ALA A 116 10.75 -11.82 5.75
CA ALA A 116 10.06 -11.91 4.47
C ALA A 116 8.63 -12.47 4.59
N LYS A 117 8.38 -13.31 5.62
CA LYS A 117 7.10 -14.01 5.74
C LYS A 117 6.00 -13.13 6.31
N MET A 118 4.84 -13.14 5.65
CA MET A 118 3.66 -12.38 6.06
C MET A 118 3.31 -12.56 7.55
N GLY A 119 3.28 -13.81 8.04
CA GLY A 119 2.95 -14.09 9.43
C GLY A 119 3.95 -13.52 10.45
N GLU A 120 5.22 -13.39 10.07
CA GLU A 120 6.26 -12.79 10.90
C GLU A 120 6.13 -11.25 10.90
N LEU A 121 5.87 -10.65 9.73
CA LEU A 121 5.62 -9.21 9.61
C LEU A 121 4.41 -8.76 10.43
N LEU A 122 3.33 -9.54 10.44
CA LEU A 122 2.11 -9.22 11.19
C LEU A 122 2.29 -9.27 12.72
N ARG A 123 3.39 -9.83 13.23
CA ARG A 123 3.73 -9.82 14.66
C ARG A 123 4.35 -8.50 15.11
N LEU A 124 4.80 -7.68 14.16
CA LEU A 124 5.45 -6.40 14.46
C LEU A 124 4.41 -5.33 14.81
N PRO A 125 4.59 -4.59 15.93
CA PRO A 125 3.71 -3.50 16.31
C PRO A 125 3.55 -2.45 15.20
N GLY A 126 2.31 -2.04 14.94
CA GLY A 126 2.00 -1.07 13.88
C GLY A 126 1.97 -1.66 12.46
N VAL A 127 2.22 -2.96 12.30
CA VAL A 127 2.18 -3.65 11.01
C VAL A 127 0.86 -4.38 10.84
N GLY A 128 0.00 -3.86 9.98
CA GLY A 128 -1.22 -4.53 9.52
C GLY A 128 -0.99 -5.25 8.20
N ARG A 129 -2.04 -5.89 7.68
CA ARG A 129 -2.00 -6.67 6.42
C ARG A 129 -1.50 -5.84 5.22
N LYS A 130 -2.00 -4.60 5.06
CA LYS A 130 -1.55 -3.68 4.01
C LYS A 130 -0.06 -3.37 4.11
N THR A 131 0.43 -3.05 5.31
CA THR A 131 1.85 -2.76 5.57
C THR A 131 2.72 -3.97 5.26
N ALA A 132 2.32 -5.15 5.74
CA ALA A 132 3.03 -6.39 5.50
C ALA A 132 3.12 -6.74 4.00
N ASN A 133 2.01 -6.60 3.25
CA ASN A 133 1.99 -6.76 1.80
C ASN A 133 2.96 -5.80 1.09
N LEU A 134 2.96 -4.53 1.48
CA LEU A 134 3.84 -3.52 0.90
C LEU A 134 5.31 -3.85 1.13
N VAL A 135 5.69 -4.15 2.38
CA VAL A 135 7.07 -4.50 2.75
C VAL A 135 7.51 -5.80 2.08
N SER A 136 6.67 -6.83 2.12
CA SER A 136 6.97 -8.12 1.48
C SER A 136 7.18 -7.99 -0.03
N SER A 137 6.33 -7.21 -0.69
CA SER A 137 6.44 -6.97 -2.12
C SER A 137 7.67 -6.13 -2.48
N ALA A 138 7.89 -4.99 -1.82
CA ALA A 138 8.94 -4.05 -2.16
C ALA A 138 10.35 -4.55 -1.79
N CYS A 139 10.47 -5.31 -0.69
CA CYS A 139 11.76 -5.80 -0.20
C CYS A 139 12.15 -7.18 -0.73
N PHE A 140 11.15 -8.04 -0.95
CA PHE A 140 11.43 -9.46 -1.22
C PHE A 140 10.82 -9.95 -2.55
N GLY A 141 10.20 -9.04 -3.33
CA GLY A 141 9.58 -9.39 -4.61
C GLY A 141 8.39 -10.33 -4.49
N SER A 142 7.84 -10.50 -3.28
CA SER A 142 6.67 -11.35 -3.08
C SER A 142 5.45 -10.76 -3.78
N PRO A 143 4.61 -11.57 -4.45
CA PRO A 143 3.38 -11.09 -5.06
C PRO A 143 2.47 -10.45 -3.99
N GLY A 144 2.33 -9.13 -3.99
CA GLY A 144 1.54 -8.40 -3.01
C GLY A 144 0.41 -7.60 -3.66
N ILE A 145 -0.79 -7.70 -3.12
CA ILE A 145 -1.92 -6.86 -3.51
C ILE A 145 -2.13 -5.83 -2.40
N ILE A 146 -1.86 -4.56 -2.74
CA ILE A 146 -1.96 -3.46 -1.79
C ILE A 146 -3.27 -2.73 -2.04
N VAL A 147 -4.22 -2.89 -1.13
CA VAL A 147 -5.53 -2.23 -1.23
C VAL A 147 -5.61 -1.10 -0.20
N ASP A 148 -5.52 0.11 -0.70
CA ASP A 148 -5.70 1.33 0.09
C ASP A 148 -7.00 2.07 -0.29
N THR A 149 -7.22 3.24 0.27
CA THR A 149 -8.41 4.05 -0.01
C THR A 149 -8.52 4.49 -1.48
N HIS A 150 -7.39 4.64 -2.18
CA HIS A 150 -7.37 4.94 -3.61
C HIS A 150 -7.80 3.72 -4.42
N VAL A 151 -7.20 2.57 -4.14
CA VAL A 151 -7.55 1.30 -4.80
C VAL A 151 -9.00 0.91 -4.53
N MET A 152 -9.48 1.01 -3.28
CA MET A 152 -10.89 0.75 -2.94
C MET A 152 -11.86 1.59 -3.76
N ARG A 153 -11.59 2.90 -3.86
CA ARG A 153 -12.43 3.83 -4.64
C ARG A 153 -12.42 3.49 -6.12
N VAL A 154 -11.25 3.26 -6.68
CA VAL A 154 -11.08 2.93 -8.10
C VAL A 154 -11.73 1.59 -8.42
N ALA A 155 -11.50 0.56 -7.63
CA ALA A 155 -12.11 -0.76 -7.82
C ALA A 155 -13.65 -0.69 -7.80
N PHE A 156 -14.22 0.07 -6.87
CA PHE A 156 -15.66 0.30 -6.82
C PHE A 156 -16.16 1.04 -8.07
N ARG A 157 -15.55 2.18 -8.45
CA ARG A 157 -15.95 2.97 -9.62
C ARG A 157 -15.84 2.20 -10.94
N LEU A 158 -14.87 1.31 -11.03
CA LEU A 158 -14.64 0.43 -12.18
C LEU A 158 -15.57 -0.80 -12.19
N GLY A 159 -16.40 -1.00 -11.17
CA GLY A 159 -17.27 -2.18 -11.07
C GLY A 159 -16.50 -3.48 -10.88
N LEU A 160 -15.31 -3.42 -10.28
CA LEU A 160 -14.55 -4.62 -9.88
C LEU A 160 -15.04 -5.17 -8.54
N SER A 161 -15.64 -4.32 -7.72
CA SER A 161 -16.14 -4.68 -6.40
C SER A 161 -17.43 -3.93 -6.08
N GLU A 162 -18.38 -4.64 -5.51
CA GLU A 162 -19.63 -4.06 -4.98
C GLU A 162 -19.43 -3.45 -3.58
N LYS A 163 -18.32 -3.79 -2.91
CA LYS A 163 -18.00 -3.38 -1.55
C LYS A 163 -16.69 -2.58 -1.53
N LYS A 164 -16.65 -1.57 -0.67
CA LYS A 164 -15.41 -0.84 -0.36
C LYS A 164 -14.69 -1.51 0.82
N ASP A 165 -14.38 -2.79 0.66
CA ASP A 165 -13.72 -3.61 1.65
C ASP A 165 -12.35 -4.07 1.12
N PRO A 166 -11.24 -3.79 1.83
CA PRO A 166 -9.90 -4.09 1.33
C PRO A 166 -9.63 -5.57 1.12
N GLU A 167 -10.09 -6.43 2.05
CA GLU A 167 -9.84 -7.88 1.98
C GLU A 167 -10.65 -8.49 0.84
N TYR A 168 -11.88 -8.06 0.67
CA TYR A 168 -12.73 -8.51 -0.43
C TYR A 168 -12.17 -8.13 -1.81
N ILE A 169 -11.60 -6.91 -1.95
CA ILE A 169 -10.97 -6.47 -3.19
C ILE A 169 -9.66 -7.23 -3.45
N GLU A 170 -8.87 -7.47 -2.40
CA GLU A 170 -7.65 -8.29 -2.48
C GLU A 170 -7.99 -9.69 -3.01
N ASP A 171 -9.02 -10.34 -2.47
CA ASP A 171 -9.47 -11.67 -2.88
C ASP A 171 -9.96 -11.68 -4.34
N ILE A 172 -10.70 -10.67 -4.78
CA ILE A 172 -11.13 -10.52 -6.18
C ILE A 172 -9.92 -10.44 -7.12
N ILE A 173 -8.95 -9.59 -6.82
CA ILE A 173 -7.76 -9.43 -7.65
C ILE A 173 -6.97 -10.73 -7.67
N ARG A 174 -6.76 -11.36 -6.52
CA ARG A 174 -6.05 -12.63 -6.36
C ARG A 174 -6.69 -13.77 -7.17
N ALA A 175 -8.01 -13.86 -7.16
CA ALA A 175 -8.75 -14.91 -7.87
C ALA A 175 -8.77 -14.74 -9.39
N ASN A 176 -8.55 -13.52 -9.90
CA ASN A 176 -8.74 -13.19 -11.32
C ASN A 176 -7.47 -12.79 -12.08
N LEU A 177 -6.34 -12.61 -11.38
CA LEU A 177 -5.02 -12.31 -11.98
C LEU A 177 -3.98 -13.31 -11.52
N GLY A 178 -2.99 -13.58 -12.37
CA GLY A 178 -1.78 -14.31 -12.00
C GLY A 178 -0.94 -13.52 -10.99
N GLU A 179 -0.23 -14.26 -10.13
CA GLU A 179 0.55 -13.68 -9.03
C GLU A 179 1.58 -12.66 -9.51
N GLU A 180 2.18 -12.88 -10.67
CA GLU A 180 3.16 -12.00 -11.31
C GLU A 180 2.61 -10.60 -11.61
N CYS A 181 1.28 -10.47 -11.72
CA CYS A 181 0.60 -9.22 -12.02
C CYS A 181 0.11 -8.47 -10.77
N HIS A 182 0.08 -9.10 -9.60
CA HIS A 182 -0.56 -8.56 -8.40
C HIS A 182 0.00 -7.20 -7.99
N THR A 183 1.32 -7.12 -7.86
CA THR A 183 2.00 -5.90 -7.40
C THR A 183 1.84 -4.76 -8.40
N SER A 184 2.16 -5.01 -9.68
CA SER A 184 2.09 -3.98 -10.72
C SER A 184 0.66 -3.46 -10.91
N PHE A 185 -0.32 -4.33 -10.89
CA PHE A 185 -1.72 -3.94 -11.03
C PHE A 185 -2.23 -3.12 -9.85
N SER A 186 -1.94 -3.53 -8.60
CA SER A 186 -2.35 -2.78 -7.43
C SER A 186 -1.69 -1.40 -7.35
N HIS A 187 -0.41 -1.30 -7.72
CA HIS A 187 0.27 -0.01 -7.83
C HIS A 187 -0.32 0.87 -8.93
N ALA A 188 -0.64 0.31 -10.11
CA ALA A 188 -1.26 1.06 -11.19
C ALA A 188 -2.65 1.60 -10.79
N LEU A 189 -3.47 0.80 -10.10
CA LEU A 189 -4.76 1.24 -9.53
C LEU A 189 -4.57 2.35 -8.50
N ASN A 190 -3.57 2.24 -7.61
CA ASN A 190 -3.25 3.27 -6.63
C ASN A 190 -2.88 4.59 -7.32
N ARG A 191 -1.95 4.56 -8.29
CA ARG A 191 -1.53 5.75 -9.05
C ARG A 191 -2.69 6.38 -9.80
N HIS A 192 -3.48 5.58 -10.49
CA HIS A 192 -4.69 6.06 -11.16
C HIS A 192 -5.65 6.74 -10.18
N GLY A 193 -5.84 6.15 -9.00
CA GLY A 193 -6.68 6.72 -7.95
C GLY A 193 -6.14 8.02 -7.36
N LYS A 194 -4.81 8.14 -7.23
CA LYS A 194 -4.17 9.34 -6.68
C LYS A 194 -4.17 10.50 -7.65
N PHE A 195 -3.89 10.26 -8.93
CA PHE A 195 -3.63 11.33 -9.90
C PHE A 195 -4.74 11.57 -10.92
N VAL A 196 -5.56 10.56 -11.24
CA VAL A 196 -6.58 10.64 -12.29
C VAL A 196 -7.99 10.50 -11.72
N CYS A 197 -8.29 9.39 -11.07
CA CYS A 197 -9.61 9.10 -10.49
C CYS A 197 -9.70 9.59 -9.05
N THR A 198 -9.50 10.88 -8.81
CA THR A 198 -9.51 11.48 -7.47
C THR A 198 -10.87 11.40 -6.78
N ALA A 199 -10.92 11.60 -5.46
CA ALA A 199 -12.15 11.43 -4.70
C ALA A 199 -13.22 12.48 -5.06
N ARG A 200 -12.82 13.75 -5.13
CA ARG A 200 -13.75 14.89 -5.30
C ARG A 200 -13.89 15.32 -6.75
N SER A 201 -12.83 15.18 -7.54
CA SER A 201 -12.75 15.76 -8.89
C SER A 201 -12.01 14.80 -9.83
N PRO A 202 -12.62 13.65 -10.18
CA PRO A 202 -11.99 12.71 -11.10
C PRO A 202 -11.92 13.28 -12.51
N ALA A 203 -10.85 13.00 -13.22
CA ALA A 203 -10.54 13.60 -14.53
C ALA A 203 -11.65 13.44 -15.57
N CYS A 204 -12.41 12.33 -15.55
CA CYS A 204 -13.53 12.08 -16.46
C CYS A 204 -14.73 13.06 -16.30
N LEU A 205 -14.74 13.90 -15.28
CA LEU A 205 -15.73 14.98 -15.13
C LEU A 205 -15.28 16.30 -15.77
N HIS A 206 -14.02 16.42 -16.18
CA HIS A 206 -13.43 17.68 -16.68
C HIS A 206 -13.21 17.70 -18.20
N GLY A 207 -13.39 16.58 -18.88
CA GLY A 207 -13.27 16.49 -20.33
C GLY A 207 -13.12 15.05 -20.81
N LYS A 208 -13.39 14.87 -22.11
CA LYS A 208 -13.16 13.57 -22.76
C LYS A 208 -11.66 13.27 -22.83
N ASP A 209 -11.33 12.01 -22.81
CA ASP A 209 -9.96 11.47 -22.96
C ASP A 209 -8.96 11.85 -21.84
N LEU A 210 -9.41 12.51 -20.75
CA LEU A 210 -8.57 12.79 -19.60
C LEU A 210 -8.41 11.57 -18.66
N CYS A 211 -9.26 10.56 -18.80
CA CYS A 211 -9.19 9.31 -18.08
C CYS A 211 -8.96 8.16 -19.06
N PRO A 212 -7.84 7.41 -18.97
CA PRO A 212 -7.54 6.31 -19.90
C PRO A 212 -8.54 5.15 -19.82
N LEU A 213 -9.33 5.08 -18.76
CA LEU A 213 -10.36 4.05 -18.56
C LEU A 213 -11.77 4.53 -18.89
N GLU A 214 -11.94 5.75 -19.42
CA GLU A 214 -13.26 6.35 -19.59
C GLU A 214 -14.21 5.48 -20.43
N ALA A 215 -13.71 4.91 -21.50
CA ALA A 215 -14.51 4.09 -22.43
C ALA A 215 -15.07 2.81 -21.81
N ILE A 216 -14.41 2.28 -20.79
CA ILE A 216 -14.77 1.02 -20.13
C ILE A 216 -15.28 1.19 -18.69
N CYS A 217 -15.23 2.40 -18.13
CA CYS A 217 -15.59 2.68 -16.74
C CYS A 217 -17.11 2.87 -16.61
N PRO A 218 -17.83 2.10 -15.76
CA PRO A 218 -19.25 2.32 -15.48
C PRO A 218 -19.49 3.53 -14.59
N LYS A 219 -18.44 4.17 -14.05
CA LYS A 219 -18.47 5.39 -13.23
C LYS A 219 -19.37 5.25 -11.98
N LEU A 220 -19.33 4.10 -11.31
CA LEU A 220 -20.18 3.85 -10.14
C LEU A 220 -19.85 4.81 -9.00
N GLY A 221 -20.86 5.48 -8.46
CA GLY A 221 -20.74 6.42 -7.35
C GLY A 221 -20.08 7.76 -7.72
N LEU A 222 -20.19 8.18 -8.97
CA LEU A 222 -19.91 9.54 -9.47
C LEU A 222 -21.18 10.33 -9.67
#